data_19eb086321c292f5115ee510cd8389e6
#
_entry.id   19eb086321c292f5115ee510cd8389e6
#
_cell.length_a   1.000
_cell.length_b   1.000
_cell.length_c   1.000
_cell.angle_alpha   90.00
_cell.angle_beta   90.00
_cell.angle_gamma   90.00
#
_symmetry.space_group_name_H-M   'P 1'
#
loop_
_entity.id
_entity.type
_entity.pdbx_description
1 polymer ?
#
loop_
_entity_poly.entity_id
_entity_poly.type
_entity_poly.pdbx_seq_one_letter_code
_entity_poly.pdbx_strand_id
1 'polypeptide(L)'
;MRLNKIKEDALIGRELGVLDFKENELEELSEIIFLVIDNWFSLSSKKYPDKDENFLMQRGRGLLIKVSEPYLSKESKIIIKNLHGGVLT
;
A
#
# COMPACT_ATOMS: atom_id res chain seq x y z
N MET A 1 -2.08 3.17 -14.46
CA MET A 1 -2.39 1.96 -13.69
C MET A 1 -3.87 1.67 -13.75
N ARG A 2 -4.24 0.43 -13.93
CA ARG A 2 -5.65 0.03 -14.06
C ARG A 2 -6.17 -0.54 -12.75
N LEU A 3 -7.39 -0.17 -12.41
CA LEU A 3 -8.04 -0.64 -11.20
C LEU A 3 -8.17 -2.17 -11.16
N ASN A 4 -8.41 -2.81 -12.30
CA ASN A 4 -8.50 -4.26 -12.40
C ASN A 4 -7.23 -4.97 -11.97
N LYS A 5 -6.07 -4.40 -12.31
CA LYS A 5 -4.79 -4.98 -11.90
C LYS A 5 -4.62 -4.91 -10.39
N ILE A 6 -5.04 -3.82 -9.78
CA ILE A 6 -4.99 -3.65 -8.33
C ILE A 6 -5.92 -4.68 -7.65
N LYS A 7 -7.10 -4.91 -8.21
CA LYS A 7 -8.02 -5.93 -7.68
C LYS A 7 -7.41 -7.32 -7.73
N GLU A 8 -6.77 -7.66 -8.85
CA GLU A 8 -6.07 -8.95 -8.98
C GLU A 8 -4.98 -9.11 -7.94
N ASP A 9 -4.16 -8.07 -7.76
CA ASP A 9 -3.08 -8.10 -6.79
C ASP A 9 -3.61 -8.22 -5.35
N ALA A 10 -4.72 -7.55 -5.05
CA ALA A 10 -5.36 -7.65 -3.74
C ALA A 10 -5.86 -9.07 -3.47
N LEU A 11 -6.46 -9.71 -4.46
CA LEU A 11 -6.93 -11.09 -4.33
C LEU A 11 -5.77 -12.06 -4.11
N ILE A 12 -4.67 -11.85 -4.82
CA ILE A 12 -3.46 -12.66 -4.63
C ILE A 12 -2.92 -12.47 -3.21
N GLY A 13 -2.90 -11.23 -2.72
CA GLY A 13 -2.46 -10.94 -1.36
C GLY A 13 -3.33 -11.64 -0.31
N ARG A 14 -4.64 -11.71 -0.55
CA ARG A 14 -5.54 -12.43 0.36
C ARG A 14 -5.26 -13.93 0.34
N GLU A 15 -5.08 -14.51 -0.83
CA GLU A 15 -4.76 -15.93 -0.96
C GLU A 15 -3.44 -16.30 -0.29
N LEU A 16 -2.46 -15.41 -0.34
CA LEU A 16 -1.17 -15.61 0.29
C LEU A 16 -1.17 -15.35 1.79
N GLY A 17 -2.30 -14.89 2.34
CA GLY A 17 -2.41 -14.61 3.77
C GLY A 17 -1.80 -13.28 4.19
N VAL A 18 -1.46 -12.42 3.23
CA VAL A 18 -0.91 -11.08 3.50
C VAL A 18 -2.02 -10.10 3.85
N LEU A 19 -3.12 -10.18 3.14
CA LEU A 19 -4.28 -9.31 3.33
C LEU A 19 -5.44 -10.10 3.93
N ASP A 20 -6.24 -9.43 4.74
CA ASP A 20 -7.43 -9.99 5.36
C ASP A 20 -8.57 -9.01 5.14
N PHE A 21 -9.40 -9.28 4.17
CA PHE A 21 -10.56 -8.45 3.84
C PHE A 21 -11.72 -9.31 3.37
N LYS A 22 -12.92 -8.78 3.51
CA LYS A 22 -14.13 -9.45 3.05
C LYS A 22 -14.36 -9.20 1.57
N GLU A 23 -15.14 -10.06 0.93
CA GLU A 23 -15.45 -9.97 -0.49
C GLU A 23 -16.01 -8.58 -0.86
N ASN A 24 -16.88 -8.03 -0.01
CA ASN A 24 -17.48 -6.71 -0.25
C ASN A 24 -16.52 -5.55 0.00
N GLU A 25 -15.34 -5.81 0.56
CA GLU A 25 -14.33 -4.78 0.81
C GLU A 25 -13.32 -4.66 -0.34
N LEU A 26 -13.35 -5.59 -1.29
CA LEU A 26 -12.38 -5.60 -2.40
C LEU A 26 -12.42 -4.31 -3.21
N GLU A 27 -13.62 -3.84 -3.54
CA GLU A 27 -13.79 -2.62 -4.33
C GLU A 27 -13.21 -1.41 -3.60
N GLU A 28 -13.57 -1.25 -2.34
CA GLU A 28 -13.11 -0.13 -1.52
C GLU A 28 -11.60 -0.15 -1.34
N LEU A 29 -11.04 -1.33 -1.01
CA LEU A 29 -9.60 -1.47 -0.85
C LEU A 29 -8.86 -1.11 -2.13
N SER A 30 -9.36 -1.59 -3.27
CA SER A 30 -8.74 -1.33 -4.57
C SER A 30 -8.77 0.15 -4.91
N GLU A 31 -9.88 0.82 -4.62
CA GLU A 31 -10.02 2.26 -4.86
C GLU A 31 -9.06 3.07 -3.98
N ILE A 32 -8.91 2.69 -2.71
CA ILE A 32 -7.99 3.37 -1.80
C ILE A 32 -6.55 3.23 -2.31
N ILE A 33 -6.15 2.03 -2.69
CA ILE A 33 -4.81 1.78 -3.21
C ILE A 33 -4.57 2.60 -4.48
N PHE A 34 -5.53 2.60 -5.39
CA PHE A 34 -5.43 3.35 -6.63
C PHE A 34 -5.25 4.85 -6.36
N LEU A 35 -6.06 5.41 -5.46
CA LEU A 35 -5.98 6.83 -5.12
C LEU A 35 -4.64 7.19 -4.51
N VAL A 36 -4.11 6.35 -3.62
CA VAL A 36 -2.80 6.61 -3.01
C VAL A 36 -1.71 6.61 -4.06
N ILE A 37 -1.69 5.62 -4.95
CA ILE A 37 -0.66 5.53 -5.99
C ILE A 37 -0.75 6.70 -6.95
N ASP A 38 -1.94 7.00 -7.46
CA ASP A 38 -2.16 8.06 -8.43
C ASP A 38 -1.77 9.43 -7.86
N ASN A 39 -2.24 9.73 -6.67
CA ASN A 39 -1.93 11.00 -6.02
C ASN A 39 -0.48 11.11 -5.59
N TRP A 40 0.16 9.99 -5.26
CA TRP A 40 1.57 10.01 -4.88
C TRP A 40 2.46 10.45 -6.04
N PHE A 41 2.22 9.94 -7.23
CA PHE A 41 3.01 10.36 -8.40
C PHE A 41 2.88 11.85 -8.65
N SER A 42 1.69 12.41 -8.46
CA SER A 42 1.47 13.84 -8.65
C SER A 42 2.07 14.68 -7.52
N LEU A 43 1.87 14.23 -6.28
CA LEU A 43 2.31 14.98 -5.09
C LEU A 43 3.83 14.94 -4.92
N SER A 44 4.44 13.78 -5.16
CA SER A 44 5.86 13.59 -4.88
C SER A 44 6.75 14.50 -5.71
N SER A 45 6.40 14.74 -6.96
CA SER A 45 7.17 15.62 -7.82
C SER A 45 7.15 17.07 -7.35
N LYS A 46 6.08 17.47 -6.67
CA LYS A 46 5.94 18.83 -6.13
C LYS A 46 6.57 18.97 -4.75
N LYS A 47 6.37 17.96 -3.90
CA LYS A 47 6.82 18.02 -2.51
C LYS A 47 8.30 17.68 -2.36
N TYR A 48 8.82 16.79 -3.18
CA TYR A 48 10.21 16.32 -3.08
C TYR A 48 10.93 16.44 -4.44
N PRO A 49 11.05 17.67 -5.00
CA PRO A 49 11.64 17.83 -6.33
C PRO A 49 13.12 17.45 -6.38
N ASP A 50 13.83 17.50 -5.23
CA ASP A 50 15.26 17.24 -5.17
C ASP A 50 15.60 15.83 -4.74
N LYS A 51 14.61 14.98 -4.51
CA LYS A 51 14.83 13.61 -4.07
C LYS A 51 14.88 12.67 -5.24
N ASP A 52 15.71 11.62 -5.11
CA ASP A 52 15.83 10.63 -6.18
C ASP A 52 14.64 9.67 -6.19
N GLU A 53 14.58 8.88 -7.24
CA GLU A 53 13.50 7.92 -7.48
C GLU A 53 13.41 6.89 -6.36
N ASN A 54 14.55 6.46 -5.84
CA ASN A 54 14.60 5.46 -4.78
C ASN A 54 13.94 5.97 -3.50
N PHE A 55 14.22 7.22 -3.12
CA PHE A 55 13.57 7.85 -1.98
C PHE A 55 12.05 7.91 -2.17
N LEU A 56 11.62 8.33 -3.37
CA LEU A 56 10.20 8.47 -3.67
C LEU A 56 9.48 7.13 -3.63
N MET A 57 10.10 6.08 -4.13
CA MET A 57 9.51 4.74 -4.09
C MET A 57 9.39 4.21 -2.66
N GLN A 58 10.41 4.40 -1.84
CA GLN A 58 10.38 3.95 -0.45
C GLN A 58 9.32 4.70 0.34
N ARG A 59 9.24 6.00 0.14
CA ARG A 59 8.24 6.82 0.84
C ARG A 59 6.82 6.45 0.42
N GLY A 60 6.60 6.27 -0.89
CA GLY A 60 5.29 5.86 -1.40
C GLY A 60 4.88 4.49 -0.89
N ARG A 61 5.83 3.56 -0.83
CA ARG A 61 5.57 2.22 -0.29
C ARG A 61 5.14 2.28 1.17
N GLY A 62 5.83 3.08 1.97
CA GLY A 62 5.50 3.25 3.38
C GLY A 62 4.10 3.81 3.58
N LEU A 63 3.71 4.80 2.79
CA LEU A 63 2.37 5.38 2.83
C LEU A 63 1.32 4.36 2.42
N LEU A 64 1.60 3.58 1.38
CA LEU A 64 0.68 2.56 0.90
C LEU A 64 0.44 1.47 1.97
N ILE A 65 1.50 1.02 2.62
CA ILE A 65 1.39 0.04 3.70
C ILE A 65 0.54 0.60 4.84
N LYS A 66 0.77 1.85 5.21
CA LYS A 66 0.03 2.49 6.30
C LYS A 66 -1.46 2.61 5.99
N VAL A 67 -1.81 2.99 4.78
CA VAL A 67 -3.21 3.11 4.35
C VAL A 67 -3.87 1.74 4.30
N SER A 68 -3.12 0.69 3.95
CA SER A 68 -3.64 -0.67 3.84
C SER A 68 -3.68 -1.40 5.18
N GLU A 69 -3.21 -0.79 6.26
CA GLU A 69 -3.10 -1.44 7.57
C GLU A 69 -4.38 -2.12 8.05
N PRO A 70 -5.58 -1.51 7.92
CA PRO A 70 -6.81 -2.17 8.33
C PRO A 70 -7.10 -3.49 7.60
N TYR A 71 -6.49 -3.69 6.44
CA TYR A 71 -6.71 -4.87 5.61
C TYR A 71 -5.54 -5.86 5.66
N LEU A 72 -4.51 -5.57 6.45
CA LEU A 72 -3.38 -6.48 6.60
C LEU A 72 -3.74 -7.60 7.58
N SER A 73 -3.25 -8.80 7.29
CA SER A 73 -3.40 -9.91 8.22
C SER A 73 -2.58 -9.65 9.48
N LYS A 74 -2.94 -10.35 10.56
CA LYS A 74 -2.25 -10.22 11.83
C LYS A 74 -0.76 -10.56 11.69
N GLU A 75 -0.46 -11.62 10.96
CA GLU A 75 0.91 -12.05 10.69
C GLU A 75 1.68 -11.01 9.90
N SER A 76 1.04 -10.41 8.90
CA SER A 76 1.68 -9.38 8.09
C SER A 76 2.01 -8.14 8.90
N LYS A 77 1.13 -7.73 9.81
CA LYS A 77 1.38 -6.58 10.68
C LYS A 77 2.61 -6.81 11.55
N ILE A 78 2.77 -8.00 12.07
CA ILE A 78 3.91 -8.37 12.90
C ILE A 78 5.20 -8.33 12.08
N ILE A 79 5.18 -8.92 10.90
CA ILE A 79 6.34 -8.97 10.01
C ILE A 79 6.78 -7.57 9.61
N ILE A 80 5.84 -6.73 9.20
CA ILE A 80 6.12 -5.36 8.78
C ILE A 80 6.71 -4.56 9.93
N LYS A 81 6.15 -4.68 11.12
CA LYS A 81 6.63 -3.99 12.30
C LYS A 81 8.07 -4.38 12.63
N ASN A 82 8.39 -5.68 12.53
CA ASN A 82 9.74 -6.17 12.79
C ASN A 82 10.74 -5.69 11.74
N LEU A 83 10.34 -5.68 10.47
CA LEU A 83 11.21 -5.25 9.37
C LEU A 83 11.53 -3.75 9.42
N HIS A 84 10.56 -2.94 9.82
CA HIS A 84 10.69 -1.49 9.79
C HIS A 84 11.01 -0.87 11.14
N GLY A 85 11.20 -1.69 12.18
CA GLY A 85 11.59 -1.19 13.50
C GLY A 85 10.69 -0.13 14.09
N GLY A 86 9.41 -0.15 13.77
CA GLY A 86 8.45 0.82 14.24
C GLY A 86 8.39 2.10 13.41
N VAL A 87 9.10 2.16 12.30
CA VAL A 87 9.11 3.34 11.42
C VAL A 87 7.73 3.63 10.85
N LEU A 88 6.85 2.63 10.79
CA LEU A 88 5.51 2.78 10.26
C LEU A 88 4.51 3.38 11.25
N THR A 89 4.91 3.60 12.46
CA THR A 89 4.04 4.19 13.47
C THR A 89 3.91 5.69 13.33
#